data_f809549742aee203eddfb02b5915241c
#
_entry.id   f809549742aee203eddfb02b5915241c
#
_cell.length_a   1.000
_cell.length_b   1.000
_cell.length_c   1.000
_cell.angle_alpha   90.00
_cell.angle_beta   90.00
_cell.angle_gamma   90.00
#
_symmetry.space_group_name_H-M   'P 1'
#
loop_
_entity.id
_entity.type
_entity.pdbx_description
1 polymer ?
#
loop_
_entity_poly.entity_id
_entity_poly.type
_entity_poly.pdbx_seq_one_letter_code
_entity_poly.pdbx_strand_id
1 'polypeptide(L)' 'MIEVPYQALSEAALQGIIEEYITRESKVTDGSLGSKRFEILQQLKDGVAMITYDAKLGSTHLSMRDESGY' A
#
# COMPACT_ATOMS: atom_id res chain seq x y z
N MET A 1 7.17 14.73 1.82
CA MET A 1 6.74 13.34 1.83
C MET A 1 7.93 12.43 1.65
N ILE A 2 8.01 11.38 2.42
CA ILE A 2 9.20 10.50 2.43
C ILE A 2 8.75 9.10 2.06
N GLU A 3 9.47 8.49 1.13
CA GLU A 3 9.18 7.10 0.79
C GLU A 3 9.74 6.19 1.86
N VAL A 4 8.93 5.24 2.31
CA VAL A 4 9.29 4.30 3.35
C VAL A 4 9.36 2.91 2.73
N PRO A 5 10.50 2.23 2.81
CA PRO A 5 10.57 0.87 2.29
C PRO A 5 9.66 -0.04 3.09
N TYR A 6 8.94 -0.90 2.40
CA TYR A 6 8.00 -1.75 3.09
C TYR A 6 8.69 -2.70 4.07
N GLN A 7 9.95 -3.01 3.83
CA GLN A 7 10.69 -3.88 4.74
C GLN A 7 10.97 -3.24 6.09
N ALA A 8 10.88 -1.89 6.14
CA ALA A 8 11.11 -1.19 7.39
C ALA A 8 9.91 -1.23 8.31
N LEU A 9 8.78 -1.71 7.83
CA LEU A 9 7.56 -1.76 8.61
C LEU A 9 7.36 -3.14 9.19
N SER A 10 6.72 -3.18 10.37
CA SER A 10 6.33 -4.46 10.91
C SER A 10 5.25 -5.07 10.03
N GLU A 11 5.09 -6.38 10.13
CA GLU A 11 4.08 -7.04 9.33
C GLU A 11 2.69 -6.51 9.63
N ALA A 12 2.40 -6.28 10.91
CA ALA A 12 1.09 -5.77 11.28
C ALA A 12 0.84 -4.38 10.72
N ALA A 13 1.85 -3.52 10.77
CA ALA A 13 1.71 -2.18 10.23
C ALA A 13 1.52 -2.21 8.73
N LEU A 14 2.28 -3.06 8.06
CA LEU A 14 2.19 -3.17 6.61
C LEU A 14 0.81 -3.67 6.19
N GLN A 15 0.30 -4.68 6.87
CA GLN A 15 -1.02 -5.19 6.55
C GLN A 15 -2.09 -4.14 6.75
N GLY A 16 -1.98 -3.35 7.82
CA GLY A 16 -2.95 -2.30 8.07
C GLY A 16 -2.97 -1.25 6.96
N ILE A 17 -1.79 -0.88 6.49
CA ILE A 17 -1.68 0.08 5.41
C ILE A 17 -2.30 -0.48 4.12
N ILE A 18 -2.01 -1.74 3.84
CA ILE A 18 -2.53 -2.37 2.64
C ILE A 18 -4.05 -2.47 2.70
N GLU A 19 -4.58 -2.87 3.83
CA GLU A 19 -6.03 -3.01 3.97
C GLU A 19 -6.73 -1.67 3.85
N GLU A 20 -6.14 -0.64 4.42
CA GLU A 20 -6.72 0.69 4.30
C GLU A 20 -6.75 1.12 2.84
N TYR A 21 -5.69 0.86 2.12
CA TYR A 21 -5.64 1.20 0.71
C TYR A 21 -6.72 0.47 -0.08
N ILE A 22 -6.87 -0.83 0.15
CA ILE A 22 -7.85 -1.62 -0.57
C ILE A 22 -9.26 -1.12 -0.28
N THR A 23 -9.55 -0.86 0.97
CA THR A 23 -10.87 -0.39 1.36
C THR A 23 -11.21 0.93 0.69
N ARG A 24 -10.23 1.81 0.62
CA ARG A 24 -10.47 3.12 0.05
C ARG A 24 -10.61 3.08 -1.46
N GLU A 25 -9.81 2.25 -2.11
CA GLU A 25 -9.72 2.29 -3.57
C GLU A 25 -10.62 1.29 -4.27
N SER A 26 -10.87 0.14 -3.65
CA SER A 26 -11.49 -0.95 -4.36
C SER A 26 -12.91 -1.27 -3.93
N LYS A 27 -13.32 -0.86 -2.76
CA LYS A 27 -14.65 -1.19 -2.25
C LYS A 27 -14.90 -2.69 -2.29
N VAL A 28 -13.91 -3.46 -1.92
CA VAL A 28 -14.05 -4.90 -1.90
C VAL A 28 -15.04 -5.30 -0.83
N THR A 29 -16.06 -6.07 -1.22
CA THR A 29 -17.10 -6.44 -0.30
C THR A 29 -17.28 -7.95 -0.15
N ASP A 30 -16.54 -8.72 -0.90
CA ASP A 30 -16.67 -10.17 -0.79
C ASP A 30 -15.37 -10.74 -0.24
N GLY A 31 -15.10 -11.98 -0.47
CA GLY A 31 -13.97 -12.63 0.12
C GLY A 31 -12.65 -12.45 -0.58
N SER A 32 -12.55 -11.48 -1.47
CA SER A 32 -11.33 -11.33 -2.26
C SER A 32 -10.28 -10.43 -1.60
N LEU A 33 -10.51 -10.02 -0.35
CA LEU A 33 -9.58 -9.14 0.33
C LEU A 33 -8.19 -9.76 0.45
N GLY A 34 -8.14 -11.05 0.74
CA GLY A 34 -6.86 -11.73 0.86
C GLY A 34 -6.06 -11.72 -0.42
N SER A 35 -6.74 -11.96 -1.54
CA SER A 35 -6.09 -11.92 -2.84
C SER A 35 -5.57 -10.53 -3.16
N LYS A 36 -6.35 -9.52 -2.85
CA LYS A 36 -5.93 -8.15 -3.07
C LYS A 36 -4.70 -7.81 -2.25
N ARG A 37 -4.67 -8.24 -1.00
CA ARG A 37 -3.50 -8.00 -0.16
C ARG A 37 -2.26 -8.62 -0.75
N PHE A 38 -2.37 -9.84 -1.22
CA PHE A 38 -1.24 -10.52 -1.84
C PHE A 38 -0.77 -9.76 -3.09
N GLU A 39 -1.71 -9.31 -3.88
CA GLU A 39 -1.40 -8.54 -5.07
C GLU A 39 -0.63 -7.27 -4.75
N ILE A 40 -1.13 -6.51 -3.77
CA ILE A 40 -0.50 -5.27 -3.36
C ILE A 40 0.91 -5.52 -2.85
N LEU A 41 1.06 -6.57 -2.03
CA LEU A 41 2.37 -6.90 -1.51
C LEU A 41 3.35 -7.22 -2.64
N GLN A 42 2.88 -7.95 -3.63
CA GLN A 42 3.72 -8.26 -4.78
C GLN A 42 4.11 -6.99 -5.53
N GLN A 43 3.19 -6.05 -5.66
CA GLN A 43 3.49 -4.79 -6.31
C GLN A 43 4.50 -3.98 -5.53
N LEU A 44 4.47 -4.06 -4.21
CA LEU A 44 5.49 -3.41 -3.39
C LEU A 44 6.85 -4.03 -3.64
N LYS A 45 6.91 -5.34 -3.73
CA LYS A 45 8.17 -6.03 -4.00
C LYS A 45 8.71 -5.70 -5.39
N ASP A 46 7.82 -5.53 -6.33
CA ASP A 46 8.21 -5.24 -7.71
C ASP A 46 8.53 -3.76 -7.94
N GLY A 47 8.25 -2.91 -6.95
CA GLY A 47 8.50 -1.49 -7.12
C GLY A 47 7.40 -0.74 -7.82
N VAL A 48 6.27 -1.40 -8.06
CA VAL A 48 5.12 -0.76 -8.71
C VAL A 48 4.34 0.08 -7.71
N ALA A 49 4.32 -0.35 -6.46
CA ALA A 49 3.65 0.38 -5.39
C ALA A 49 4.68 0.92 -4.43
N MET A 50 4.32 1.98 -3.73
CA MET A 50 5.23 2.55 -2.74
C MET A 50 4.45 3.05 -1.54
N ILE A 51 5.14 3.14 -0.41
CA ILE A 51 4.58 3.65 0.82
C ILE A 51 5.29 4.94 1.15
N THR A 52 4.52 5.98 1.47
CA THR A 52 5.08 7.26 1.81
C THR A 52 4.56 7.72 3.16
N TYR A 53 5.36 8.50 3.85
CA TYR A 53 4.99 9.09 5.13
C TYR A 53 4.87 10.59 4.96
N ASP A 54 3.74 11.14 5.41
CA ASP A 54 3.50 12.57 5.38
C ASP A 54 3.62 13.10 6.79
N ALA A 55 4.71 13.84 7.04
CA ALA A 55 4.97 14.34 8.36
C ALA A 55 3.95 15.39 8.80
N LYS A 56 3.40 16.12 7.86
CA LYS A 56 2.40 17.12 8.20
C LYS A 56 1.12 16.49 8.71
N LEU A 57 0.70 15.41 8.08
CA LEU A 57 -0.48 14.70 8.50
C LEU A 57 -0.19 13.67 9.57
N GLY A 58 1.07 13.30 9.71
CA GLY A 58 1.44 12.26 10.63
C GLY A 58 0.91 10.89 10.24
N SER A 59 0.75 10.65 8.96
CA SER A 59 0.16 9.39 8.51
C SER A 59 0.96 8.80 7.35
N THR A 60 0.75 7.51 7.17
CA THR A 60 1.44 6.74 6.15
C THR A 60 0.42 6.31 5.10
N HIS A 61 0.80 6.42 3.86
CA HIS A 61 -0.10 6.10 2.75
C HIS A 61 0.59 5.20 1.75
N LEU A 62 -0.23 4.42 1.06
CA LEU A 62 0.24 3.57 -0.02
C LEU A 62 -0.31 4.12 -1.33
N SER A 63 0.54 4.19 -2.33
CA SER A 63 0.08 4.60 -3.66
C SER A 63 0.85 3.82 -4.70
N MET A 64 0.28 3.76 -5.90
CA MET A 64 0.96 3.11 -7.02
C MET A 64 1.97 4.06 -7.61
N ARG A 65 3.12 3.54 -7.91
CA ARG A 65 4.12 4.33 -8.60
C ARG A 65 3.72 4.30 -10.07
N ASP A 66 3.34 5.28 -10.63
CA ASP A 66 2.77 5.17 -11.80
C ASP A 66 3.28 5.18 -12.90
N GLU A 67 3.03 4.74 -13.29
CA GLU A 67 3.23 4.54 -14.10
C GLU A 67 2.73 5.01 -15.14
N SER A 68 2.41 5.44 -15.43
CA SER A 68 2.00 5.81 -16.34
C SER A 68 2.47 6.29 -17.22
N GLY A 69 2.83 6.24 -17.41
CA GLY A 69 3.17 6.51 -18.11
C GLY A 69 3.38 6.69 -18.97
N TYR A 70 3.28 6.54 -19.23
CA TYR A 70 3.59 6.57 -19.87
C TYR A 70 3.46 6.83 -20.29
#